data_3b5a5bf241ebfd0e389d0edde9c0a750
#
_entry.id   3b5a5bf241ebfd0e389d0edde9c0a750
#
_cell.length_a   1.000
_cell.length_b   1.000
_cell.length_c   1.000
_cell.angle_alpha   90.00
_cell.angle_beta   90.00
_cell.angle_gamma   90.00
#
_symmetry.space_group_name_H-M   'P 1'
#
loop_
_entity.id
_entity.type
_entity.pdbx_description
1 polymer ?
#
loop_
_entity_poly.entity_id
_entity_poly.type
_entity_poly.pdbx_seq_one_letter_code
_entity_poly.pdbx_strand_id
1 'polypeptide(L)'
;MKLTTRIGAWLAILIAAIVVAIVALVSPAQACGGFFCDNDPVDQTAERILFTVNPDETITSLIEIQYQGSAEDFSWILPIPSAIEADAVQVPEDGDLVFDELHDITDVIIRQPELPECAREELLSFGEAEEAMEDEAGVEVFASGEVGPFGFDVIGSEDSNAVINWLLDRNYRVDPPMEPLIDVYVEEQFAFIAMRLLDGETSDSISPIELTYAGTEPMIPLRLTAVAALPNMPIFTWFFADDQVVPDSFAHMEIETAEITFDSSGGNDYTRLVQLRADELDGQAFVTEYAQPSDPARFDHPYLVNNAESSAYLTRLTTYISPDEMTLDPTFTVSSDRSDVSRIRDASDMTGLYDCERRAALETGSDVDAIDPTDGTDSVAVAPAEIVDSSGSGTDWTLPILALGAVALFGAFAYQVGARSRS
;
A
#
# COMPACT_ATOMS: atom_id res chain seq x y z
N MET A 1 -49.07 37.82 7.74
CA MET A 1 -48.45 36.54 8.12
C MET A 1 -48.28 35.54 6.98
N LYS A 2 -49.19 35.34 6.02
CA LYS A 2 -49.09 34.32 4.96
C LYS A 2 -48.01 34.54 3.89
N LEU A 3 -47.44 35.74 3.75
CA LEU A 3 -46.42 36.07 2.74
C LEU A 3 -45.00 35.71 3.21
N THR A 4 -44.70 35.96 4.48
CA THR A 4 -43.38 35.68 5.08
C THR A 4 -43.08 34.17 5.17
N THR A 5 -44.07 33.32 5.43
CA THR A 5 -43.93 31.87 5.44
C THR A 5 -43.67 31.25 4.05
N ARG A 6 -44.23 31.90 2.98
CA ARG A 6 -43.96 31.46 1.60
C ARG A 6 -42.56 31.80 1.15
N ILE A 7 -42.03 32.98 1.50
CA ILE A 7 -40.68 33.41 1.17
C ILE A 7 -39.63 32.49 1.88
N GLY A 8 -39.85 32.15 3.15
CA GLY A 8 -38.97 31.22 3.88
C GLY A 8 -38.95 29.81 3.29
N ALA A 9 -40.10 29.30 2.81
CA ALA A 9 -40.17 27.99 2.17
C ALA A 9 -39.41 27.96 0.81
N TRP A 10 -39.51 29.01 0.00
CA TRP A 10 -38.79 29.13 -1.27
C TRP A 10 -37.27 29.26 -1.05
N LEU A 11 -36.85 29.98 -0.01
CA LEU A 11 -35.43 30.13 0.35
C LEU A 11 -34.82 28.79 0.80
N ALA A 12 -35.56 28.04 1.61
CA ALA A 12 -35.11 26.70 2.05
C ALA A 12 -34.99 25.72 0.89
N ILE A 13 -35.92 25.72 -0.07
CA ILE A 13 -35.84 24.89 -1.29
C ILE A 13 -34.66 25.31 -2.16
N LEU A 14 -34.39 26.60 -2.28
CA LEU A 14 -33.25 27.10 -3.06
C LEU A 14 -31.90 26.73 -2.43
N ILE A 15 -31.78 26.80 -1.11
CA ILE A 15 -30.59 26.35 -0.37
C ILE A 15 -30.40 24.83 -0.51
N ALA A 16 -31.48 24.05 -0.37
CA ALA A 16 -31.41 22.59 -0.57
C ALA A 16 -31.00 22.22 -2.01
N ALA A 17 -31.51 22.95 -3.02
CA ALA A 17 -31.10 22.71 -4.41
C ALA A 17 -29.64 23.09 -4.69
N ILE A 18 -29.13 24.16 -4.04
CA ILE A 18 -27.71 24.55 -4.13
C ILE A 18 -26.82 23.52 -3.45
N VAL A 19 -27.19 22.97 -2.28
CA VAL A 19 -26.45 21.93 -1.59
C VAL A 19 -26.41 20.65 -2.42
N VAL A 20 -27.55 20.23 -3.00
CA VAL A 20 -27.60 19.07 -3.91
C VAL A 20 -26.77 19.31 -5.16
N ALA A 21 -26.77 20.50 -5.72
CA ALA A 21 -25.94 20.84 -6.89
C ALA A 21 -24.44 20.85 -6.56
N ILE A 22 -24.06 21.30 -5.35
CA ILE A 22 -22.66 21.26 -4.90
C ILE A 22 -22.21 19.81 -4.67
N VAL A 23 -23.05 18.97 -4.04
CA VAL A 23 -22.75 17.54 -3.84
C VAL A 23 -22.68 16.78 -5.18
N ALA A 24 -23.49 17.16 -6.17
CA ALA A 24 -23.45 16.58 -7.52
C ALA A 24 -22.29 17.09 -8.40
N LEU A 25 -21.55 18.11 -7.95
CA LEU A 25 -20.34 18.62 -8.64
C LEU A 25 -19.04 18.16 -7.98
N VAL A 26 -19.12 17.45 -6.87
CA VAL A 26 -17.98 16.69 -6.31
C VAL A 26 -18.02 15.34 -7.01
N SER A 27 -17.45 15.26 -8.21
CA SER A 27 -17.04 13.97 -8.77
C SER A 27 -16.06 13.36 -7.78
N PRO A 28 -16.18 12.07 -7.37
CA PRO A 28 -15.07 11.41 -6.74
C PRO A 28 -13.87 11.56 -7.68
N ALA A 29 -12.77 12.07 -7.19
CA ALA A 29 -11.51 12.03 -7.92
C ALA A 29 -11.13 10.55 -8.02
N GLN A 30 -11.33 9.96 -9.18
CA GLN A 30 -10.80 8.65 -9.49
C GLN A 30 -9.30 8.84 -9.68
N ALA A 31 -8.53 8.43 -8.68
CA ALA A 31 -7.09 8.42 -8.72
C ALA A 31 -6.67 7.10 -9.39
N CYS A 32 -6.24 7.19 -10.64
CA CYS A 32 -5.54 6.10 -11.30
C CYS A 32 -4.05 6.26 -11.04
N GLY A 33 -3.36 5.19 -10.69
CA GLY A 33 -1.98 5.23 -10.26
C GLY A 33 -0.99 4.70 -11.27
N GLY A 34 0.27 4.52 -10.94
CA GLY A 34 1.40 4.14 -11.79
C GLY A 34 1.18 3.06 -12.87
N PHE A 35 -0.02 2.49 -12.96
CA PHE A 35 -0.54 1.62 -14.02
C PHE A 35 -1.50 2.36 -14.93
N PHE A 36 -1.33 2.19 -16.24
CA PHE A 36 -2.08 2.94 -17.23
C PHE A 36 -2.60 2.05 -18.37
N CYS A 37 -3.84 2.26 -18.72
CA CYS A 37 -4.47 1.74 -19.93
C CYS A 37 -5.24 2.84 -20.64
N ASP A 38 -5.30 2.81 -21.97
CA ASP A 38 -5.72 3.93 -22.82
C ASP A 38 -7.19 4.39 -22.67
N ASN A 39 -8.11 3.66 -22.10
CA ASN A 39 -9.52 4.04 -21.88
C ASN A 39 -10.20 3.45 -20.62
N ASP A 40 -9.52 2.63 -19.85
CA ASP A 40 -10.09 1.99 -18.66
C ASP A 40 -9.15 2.12 -17.43
N PRO A 41 -9.58 2.40 -16.18
CA PRO A 41 -8.73 2.41 -14.99
C PRO A 41 -8.20 1.02 -14.69
N VAL A 42 -7.00 0.99 -14.19
CA VAL A 42 -6.43 -0.21 -13.58
C VAL A 42 -6.20 0.10 -12.12
N ASP A 43 -6.95 -0.58 -11.26
CA ASP A 43 -6.76 -0.52 -9.83
C ASP A 43 -5.74 -1.59 -9.41
N GLN A 44 -4.64 -1.18 -8.80
CA GLN A 44 -3.67 -2.12 -8.24
C GLN A 44 -4.24 -2.72 -6.96
N THR A 45 -4.47 -4.03 -7.00
CA THR A 45 -5.13 -4.77 -5.92
C THR A 45 -4.16 -5.45 -4.96
N ALA A 46 -2.94 -5.75 -5.40
CA ALA A 46 -1.86 -6.31 -4.60
C ALA A 46 -0.51 -6.14 -5.30
N GLU A 47 0.57 -6.26 -4.53
CA GLU A 47 1.93 -6.33 -5.04
C GLU A 47 2.66 -7.52 -4.40
N ARG A 48 3.32 -8.35 -5.21
CA ARG A 48 4.16 -9.47 -4.78
C ARG A 48 5.59 -9.23 -5.26
N ILE A 49 6.56 -9.20 -4.35
CA ILE A 49 7.95 -8.92 -4.69
C ILE A 49 8.86 -9.95 -4.02
N LEU A 50 9.73 -10.57 -4.81
CA LEU A 50 10.82 -11.39 -4.32
C LEU A 50 12.14 -10.65 -4.53
N PHE A 51 12.85 -10.37 -3.45
CA PHE A 51 14.20 -9.83 -3.48
C PHE A 51 15.25 -10.92 -3.23
N THR A 52 16.33 -10.86 -3.98
CA THR A 52 17.56 -11.62 -3.69
C THR A 52 18.69 -10.63 -3.44
N VAL A 53 19.25 -10.67 -2.23
CA VAL A 53 20.45 -9.89 -1.88
C VAL A 53 21.68 -10.66 -2.31
N ASN A 54 22.30 -10.24 -3.40
CA ASN A 54 23.39 -10.95 -4.02
C ASN A 54 24.75 -10.66 -3.33
N PRO A 55 25.68 -11.64 -3.29
CA PRO A 55 27.00 -11.45 -2.67
C PRO A 55 27.90 -10.42 -3.39
N ASP A 56 27.57 -10.01 -4.61
CA ASP A 56 28.31 -9.05 -5.44
C ASP A 56 27.83 -7.61 -5.30
N GLU A 57 27.09 -7.31 -4.21
CA GLU A 57 26.51 -6.01 -3.91
C GLU A 57 25.46 -5.56 -4.97
N THR A 58 24.70 -6.51 -5.50
CA THR A 58 23.51 -6.26 -6.33
C THR A 58 22.24 -6.77 -5.65
N ILE A 59 21.11 -6.21 -6.03
CA ILE A 59 19.78 -6.69 -5.67
C ILE A 59 19.10 -7.19 -6.95
N THR A 60 18.59 -8.40 -6.92
CA THR A 60 17.65 -8.88 -7.93
C THR A 60 16.25 -8.83 -7.35
N SER A 61 15.34 -8.14 -8.02
CA SER A 61 13.91 -8.06 -7.64
C SER A 61 13.05 -8.68 -8.74
N LEU A 62 12.28 -9.71 -8.39
CA LEU A 62 11.18 -10.20 -9.22
C LEU A 62 9.90 -9.56 -8.72
N ILE A 63 9.16 -8.88 -9.60
CA ILE A 63 8.02 -8.05 -9.22
C ILE A 63 6.80 -8.51 -10.01
N GLU A 64 5.73 -8.83 -9.31
CA GLU A 64 4.41 -9.11 -9.87
C GLU A 64 3.40 -8.12 -9.29
N ILE A 65 2.64 -7.49 -10.17
CA ILE A 65 1.57 -6.60 -9.78
C ILE A 65 0.24 -7.24 -10.13
N GLN A 66 -0.63 -7.35 -9.13
CA GLN A 66 -2.00 -7.78 -9.33
C GLN A 66 -2.90 -6.56 -9.50
N TYR A 67 -3.75 -6.59 -10.51
CA TYR A 67 -4.60 -5.45 -10.88
C TYR A 67 -5.99 -5.92 -11.30
N GLN A 68 -6.95 -4.97 -11.30
CA GLN A 68 -8.29 -5.16 -11.88
C GLN A 68 -8.48 -4.15 -13.01
N GLY A 69 -9.11 -4.57 -14.11
CA GLY A 69 -9.38 -3.73 -15.27
C GLY A 69 -8.91 -4.35 -16.58
N SER A 70 -9.27 -3.72 -17.69
CA SER A 70 -8.75 -4.06 -19.02
C SER A 70 -7.35 -3.48 -19.18
N ALA A 71 -6.37 -4.28 -19.59
CA ALA A 71 -5.00 -3.84 -19.78
C ALA A 71 -4.55 -3.86 -21.25
N GLU A 72 -5.47 -3.57 -22.18
CA GLU A 72 -5.17 -3.64 -23.63
C GLU A 72 -4.08 -2.64 -24.07
N ASP A 73 -3.88 -1.53 -23.33
CA ASP A 73 -2.81 -0.56 -23.55
C ASP A 73 -2.00 -0.35 -22.26
N PHE A 74 -1.73 -1.44 -21.52
CA PHE A 74 -0.97 -1.44 -20.29
C PHE A 74 0.38 -0.74 -20.43
N SER A 75 0.66 0.18 -19.52
CA SER A 75 1.97 0.77 -19.32
C SER A 75 2.29 0.89 -17.83
N TRP A 76 3.55 0.81 -17.48
CA TRP A 76 4.03 0.86 -16.11
C TRP A 76 5.29 1.73 -15.99
N ILE A 77 5.30 2.60 -14.99
CA ILE A 77 6.44 3.45 -14.66
C ILE A 77 6.94 3.04 -13.28
N LEU A 78 8.13 2.46 -13.23
CA LEU A 78 8.75 1.96 -12.00
C LEU A 78 10.01 2.76 -11.69
N PRO A 79 10.08 3.53 -10.59
CA PRO A 79 11.31 4.12 -10.11
C PRO A 79 12.30 3.04 -9.65
N ILE A 80 13.57 3.19 -10.03
CA ILE A 80 14.67 2.30 -9.64
C ILE A 80 15.82 3.11 -9.06
N PRO A 81 16.54 2.61 -8.02
CA PRO A 81 17.59 3.39 -7.34
C PRO A 81 18.75 3.84 -8.23
N SER A 82 18.98 3.15 -9.35
CA SER A 82 20.02 3.48 -10.32
C SER A 82 19.65 3.02 -11.73
N ALA A 83 20.16 3.70 -12.74
CA ALA A 83 20.00 3.24 -14.12
C ALA A 83 20.66 1.86 -14.32
N ILE A 84 20.01 1.01 -15.12
CA ILE A 84 20.45 -0.36 -15.44
C ILE A 84 20.57 -0.55 -16.95
N GLU A 85 21.36 -1.53 -17.36
CA GLU A 85 21.50 -1.94 -18.76
C GLU A 85 20.33 -2.85 -19.17
N ALA A 86 20.12 -3.00 -20.47
CA ALA A 86 18.98 -3.76 -21.00
C ALA A 86 18.99 -5.27 -20.61
N ASP A 87 20.15 -5.87 -20.40
CA ASP A 87 20.30 -7.27 -19.99
C ASP A 87 20.00 -7.50 -18.50
N ALA A 88 19.90 -6.43 -17.71
CA ALA A 88 19.45 -6.47 -16.32
C ALA A 88 17.93 -6.49 -16.18
N VAL A 89 17.17 -6.40 -17.27
CA VAL A 89 15.70 -6.51 -17.31
C VAL A 89 15.34 -7.87 -17.92
N GLN A 90 14.67 -8.73 -17.18
CA GLN A 90 14.30 -10.08 -17.60
C GLN A 90 12.82 -10.37 -17.34
N VAL A 91 12.24 -11.33 -18.04
CA VAL A 91 10.94 -11.95 -17.74
C VAL A 91 11.20 -13.46 -17.58
N PRO A 92 11.22 -13.99 -16.35
CA PRO A 92 11.42 -15.41 -16.12
C PRO A 92 10.29 -16.25 -16.72
N GLU A 93 10.64 -17.43 -17.24
CA GLU A 93 9.68 -18.43 -17.70
C GLU A 93 8.82 -18.90 -16.49
N ASP A 94 7.49 -18.91 -16.63
CA ASP A 94 6.55 -19.28 -15.55
C ASP A 94 6.71 -18.47 -14.23
N GLY A 95 7.06 -17.19 -14.33
CA GLY A 95 7.36 -16.31 -13.18
C GLY A 95 6.23 -16.16 -12.17
N ASP A 96 4.98 -16.26 -12.58
CA ASP A 96 3.78 -16.28 -11.74
C ASP A 96 3.75 -17.51 -10.82
N LEU A 97 4.22 -18.69 -11.27
CA LEU A 97 4.31 -19.90 -10.46
C LEU A 97 5.36 -19.77 -9.33
N VAL A 98 6.35 -18.89 -9.48
CA VAL A 98 7.31 -18.55 -8.41
C VAL A 98 6.59 -18.01 -7.18
N PHE A 99 5.68 -17.06 -7.38
CA PHE A 99 4.94 -16.45 -6.28
C PHE A 99 3.90 -17.38 -5.67
N ASP A 100 3.25 -18.20 -6.47
CA ASP A 100 2.30 -19.19 -5.97
C ASP A 100 2.98 -20.22 -5.08
N GLU A 101 4.16 -20.72 -5.47
CA GLU A 101 4.95 -21.65 -4.66
C GLU A 101 5.49 -20.99 -3.38
N LEU A 102 5.98 -19.75 -3.45
CA LEU A 102 6.40 -18.98 -2.27
C LEU A 102 5.25 -18.79 -1.29
N HIS A 103 4.06 -18.46 -1.80
CA HIS A 103 2.87 -18.32 -0.99
C HIS A 103 2.52 -19.64 -0.29
N ASP A 104 2.41 -20.73 -1.03
CA ASP A 104 2.07 -22.07 -0.50
C ASP A 104 3.04 -22.53 0.60
N ILE A 105 4.33 -22.19 0.49
CA ILE A 105 5.36 -22.59 1.45
C ILE A 105 5.43 -21.69 2.68
N THR A 106 5.12 -20.40 2.55
CA THR A 106 5.36 -19.39 3.59
C THR A 106 4.09 -18.77 4.17
N ASP A 107 2.92 -19.00 3.58
CA ASP A 107 1.66 -18.39 4.05
C ASP A 107 1.32 -18.80 5.48
N VAL A 108 0.71 -17.88 6.22
CA VAL A 108 0.38 -18.06 7.63
C VAL A 108 -0.69 -19.13 7.82
N ILE A 109 -0.37 -20.15 8.59
CA ILE A 109 -1.31 -21.20 8.98
C ILE A 109 -1.74 -20.97 10.42
N ILE A 110 -3.03 -20.65 10.60
CA ILE A 110 -3.62 -20.45 11.93
C ILE A 110 -4.32 -21.72 12.36
N ARG A 111 -3.79 -22.36 13.41
CA ARG A 111 -4.43 -23.50 14.07
C ARG A 111 -5.39 -22.99 15.11
N GLN A 112 -6.68 -23.10 14.80
CA GLN A 112 -7.76 -22.63 15.66
C GLN A 112 -7.98 -23.53 16.87
N PRO A 113 -8.53 -23.01 18.01
CA PRO A 113 -9.02 -23.81 19.10
C PRO A 113 -10.23 -24.68 18.70
N GLU A 114 -10.58 -25.67 19.54
CA GLU A 114 -11.83 -26.43 19.33
C GLU A 114 -13.06 -25.51 19.32
N LEU A 115 -13.99 -25.74 18.37
CA LEU A 115 -15.19 -24.90 18.20
C LEU A 115 -16.10 -25.03 19.45
N PRO A 116 -16.37 -23.92 20.17
CA PRO A 116 -17.29 -23.94 21.29
C PRO A 116 -18.73 -24.14 20.85
N GLU A 117 -19.60 -24.61 21.76
CA GLU A 117 -21.03 -24.92 21.47
C GLU A 117 -21.83 -23.69 20.96
N CYS A 118 -21.36 -22.46 21.20
CA CYS A 118 -22.01 -21.22 20.75
C CYS A 118 -21.81 -20.91 19.26
N ALA A 119 -20.87 -21.58 18.55
CA ALA A 119 -20.39 -21.23 17.23
C ALA A 119 -21.16 -21.83 16.03
N ARG A 120 -22.42 -22.21 16.14
CA ARG A 120 -23.10 -23.07 15.15
C ARG A 120 -24.06 -22.38 14.16
N GLU A 121 -24.24 -21.08 14.10
CA GLU A 121 -25.19 -20.46 13.15
C GLU A 121 -24.71 -19.13 12.56
N GLU A 122 -24.61 -19.08 11.23
CA GLU A 122 -24.81 -18.00 10.22
C GLU A 122 -23.68 -17.75 9.19
N LEU A 123 -24.07 -17.53 7.90
CA LEU A 123 -23.21 -17.34 6.70
C LEU A 123 -23.80 -16.38 5.64
N LEU A 124 -22.90 -15.66 4.85
CA LEU A 124 -23.01 -15.05 3.47
C LEU A 124 -23.19 -13.51 3.32
N SER A 125 -22.72 -12.71 2.26
CA SER A 125 -21.88 -12.72 1.02
C SER A 125 -21.83 -11.34 0.27
N PHE A 126 -20.97 -11.01 -0.63
CA PHE A 126 -20.22 -10.25 -1.70
C PHE A 126 -20.76 -9.15 -2.67
N GLY A 127 -19.81 -8.38 -3.43
CA GLY A 127 -19.94 -7.75 -4.76
C GLY A 127 -19.05 -6.53 -5.19
N GLU A 128 -18.65 -6.31 -6.42
CA GLU A 128 -17.64 -5.69 -7.32
C GLU A 128 -17.97 -4.26 -7.93
N ALA A 129 -17.21 -3.44 -8.80
CA ALA A 129 -15.95 -3.14 -9.49
C ALA A 129 -16.03 -1.92 -10.51
N GLU A 130 -14.82 -1.39 -11.13
CA GLU A 130 -14.42 -0.72 -12.44
C GLU A 130 -14.50 0.82 -12.65
N GLU A 131 -13.65 1.56 -13.50
CA GLU A 131 -12.52 1.68 -14.46
C GLU A 131 -12.22 3.17 -14.94
N ALA A 132 -11.17 3.74 -15.57
CA ALA A 132 -10.08 4.05 -16.51
C ALA A 132 -9.64 5.48 -16.96
N MET A 133 -8.30 5.75 -17.39
CA MET A 133 -7.42 6.35 -18.47
C MET A 133 -7.01 7.84 -18.59
N GLU A 134 -5.86 8.33 -19.12
CA GLU A 134 -4.77 8.46 -20.10
C GLU A 134 -4.04 9.82 -20.11
N ASP A 135 -2.89 10.16 -20.67
CA ASP A 135 -1.67 10.10 -21.46
C ASP A 135 -0.84 11.41 -21.58
N GLU A 136 0.48 11.58 -21.75
CA GLU A 136 1.72 11.54 -22.59
C GLU A 136 2.87 12.57 -22.33
N ALA A 137 4.14 12.39 -22.53
CA ALA A 137 5.52 12.37 -23.08
C ALA A 137 6.76 13.26 -22.74
N GLY A 138 8.06 12.83 -22.68
CA GLY A 138 9.39 13.24 -23.05
C GLY A 138 10.71 13.22 -22.25
N VAL A 139 11.71 12.24 -22.36
CA VAL A 139 12.86 11.98 -21.46
C VAL A 139 14.13 11.42 -22.14
N GLU A 140 15.26 11.36 -21.40
CA GLU A 140 16.51 10.68 -21.79
C GLU A 140 16.39 9.16 -21.56
N VAL A 141 16.83 8.36 -22.53
CA VAL A 141 16.75 6.90 -22.51
C VAL A 141 18.14 6.33 -22.28
N PHE A 142 18.38 5.63 -21.16
CA PHE A 142 19.65 4.96 -20.86
C PHE A 142 19.73 3.59 -21.54
N ALA A 143 18.65 2.86 -21.58
CA ALA A 143 18.52 1.57 -22.25
C ALA A 143 17.11 1.43 -22.82
N SER A 144 16.95 0.57 -23.83
CA SER A 144 15.64 0.18 -24.36
C SER A 144 15.72 -1.21 -24.96
N GLY A 145 14.61 -1.96 -24.93
CA GLY A 145 14.56 -3.32 -25.41
C GLY A 145 13.15 -3.89 -25.44
N GLU A 146 13.09 -5.16 -25.81
CA GLU A 146 11.90 -5.99 -25.71
C GLU A 146 12.24 -7.20 -24.82
N VAL A 147 11.37 -7.51 -23.84
CA VAL A 147 11.53 -8.66 -22.96
C VAL A 147 10.18 -9.29 -22.65
N GLY A 148 10.02 -10.60 -22.94
CA GLY A 148 8.72 -11.25 -22.86
C GLY A 148 7.65 -10.48 -23.66
N PRO A 149 6.50 -10.16 -23.08
CA PRO A 149 5.44 -9.41 -23.75
C PRO A 149 5.65 -7.89 -23.73
N PHE A 150 6.75 -7.38 -23.16
CA PHE A 150 6.97 -5.96 -22.90
C PHE A 150 8.02 -5.34 -23.81
N GLY A 151 7.74 -4.10 -24.26
CA GLY A 151 8.77 -3.15 -24.63
C GLY A 151 9.10 -2.25 -23.44
N PHE A 152 10.37 -1.89 -23.23
CA PHE A 152 10.79 -1.05 -22.13
C PHE A 152 11.87 -0.04 -22.51
N ASP A 153 11.88 1.06 -21.78
CA ASP A 153 12.93 2.07 -21.80
C ASP A 153 13.38 2.36 -20.36
N VAL A 154 14.70 2.37 -20.13
CA VAL A 154 15.31 2.83 -18.86
C VAL A 154 15.67 4.30 -19.05
N ILE A 155 15.09 5.16 -18.25
CA ILE A 155 15.14 6.61 -18.43
C ILE A 155 15.53 7.34 -17.15
N GLY A 156 16.03 8.55 -17.25
CA GLY A 156 16.29 9.44 -16.13
C GLY A 156 16.63 10.84 -16.60
N SER A 157 16.62 11.78 -15.68
CA SER A 157 16.94 13.20 -15.88
C SER A 157 17.25 13.87 -14.55
N GLU A 158 17.95 15.00 -14.58
CA GLU A 158 18.04 15.95 -13.46
C GLU A 158 16.86 16.95 -13.44
N ASP A 159 15.97 16.88 -14.43
CA ASP A 159 14.77 17.72 -14.60
C ASP A 159 13.52 16.82 -14.74
N SER A 160 12.65 16.86 -13.76
CA SER A 160 11.41 16.10 -13.74
C SER A 160 10.45 16.44 -14.88
N ASN A 161 10.43 17.73 -15.30
CA ASN A 161 9.66 18.11 -16.48
C ASN A 161 10.18 17.43 -17.76
N ALA A 162 11.48 17.13 -17.83
CA ALA A 162 12.01 16.35 -18.94
C ALA A 162 11.52 14.90 -18.87
N VAL A 163 11.47 14.25 -17.67
CA VAL A 163 10.90 12.92 -17.47
C VAL A 163 9.44 12.90 -17.87
N ILE A 164 8.63 13.82 -17.30
CA ILE A 164 7.21 13.95 -17.58
C ILE A 164 6.98 14.17 -19.08
N ASN A 165 7.63 15.15 -19.67
CA ASN A 165 7.50 15.43 -21.09
C ASN A 165 7.98 14.28 -22.01
N TRP A 166 8.93 13.41 -21.63
CA TRP A 166 9.32 12.22 -22.40
C TRP A 166 8.27 11.10 -22.33
N LEU A 167 7.74 10.85 -21.15
CA LEU A 167 6.65 9.91 -20.94
C LEU A 167 5.44 10.29 -21.81
N LEU A 168 5.05 11.55 -21.75
CA LEU A 168 3.99 12.12 -22.57
C LEU A 168 4.28 12.11 -24.11
N ASP A 169 5.52 12.28 -24.75
CA ASP A 169 5.85 12.11 -26.22
C ASP A 169 5.77 10.62 -26.68
N ARG A 170 5.59 9.66 -25.77
CA ARG A 170 5.61 8.23 -26.06
C ARG A 170 4.34 7.49 -25.67
N ASN A 171 3.29 8.23 -25.44
CA ASN A 171 1.99 7.71 -25.05
C ASN A 171 1.95 7.01 -23.67
N TYR A 172 2.85 7.41 -22.73
CA TYR A 172 2.69 7.04 -21.33
C TYR A 172 1.79 8.04 -20.61
N ARG A 173 0.87 7.59 -19.81
CA ARG A 173 0.02 8.46 -19.02
C ARG A 173 0.76 9.04 -17.80
N VAL A 174 0.63 10.34 -17.57
CA VAL A 174 1.12 11.02 -16.37
C VAL A 174 0.00 11.90 -15.82
N ASP A 175 -0.76 11.38 -14.87
CA ASP A 175 -1.82 12.15 -14.23
C ASP A 175 -1.24 13.23 -13.31
N PRO A 176 -1.91 14.37 -13.12
CA PRO A 176 -1.41 15.48 -12.31
C PRO A 176 -0.95 15.11 -10.88
N PRO A 177 -1.53 14.10 -10.17
CA PRO A 177 -1.00 13.64 -8.89
C PRO A 177 0.37 12.96 -8.96
N MET A 178 0.79 12.46 -10.13
CA MET A 178 2.10 11.81 -10.30
C MET A 178 3.25 12.81 -10.43
N GLU A 179 2.99 13.99 -11.00
CA GLU A 179 4.03 14.99 -11.27
C GLU A 179 4.88 15.29 -10.01
N PRO A 180 4.30 15.62 -8.84
CA PRO A 180 5.07 15.87 -7.64
C PRO A 180 5.80 14.62 -7.10
N LEU A 181 5.33 13.41 -7.41
CA LEU A 181 5.98 12.16 -7.00
C LEU A 181 7.18 11.86 -7.91
N ILE A 182 7.06 12.11 -9.22
CA ILE A 182 8.19 12.05 -10.17
C ILE A 182 9.26 13.07 -9.78
N ASP A 183 8.87 14.31 -9.37
CA ASP A 183 9.80 15.32 -8.86
C ASP A 183 10.65 14.77 -7.72
N VAL A 184 10.03 14.13 -6.71
CA VAL A 184 10.76 13.57 -5.56
C VAL A 184 11.77 12.50 -5.98
N TYR A 185 11.40 11.57 -6.86
CA TYR A 185 12.34 10.53 -7.34
C TYR A 185 13.47 11.10 -8.18
N VAL A 186 13.20 12.13 -8.99
CA VAL A 186 14.25 12.84 -9.76
C VAL A 186 15.19 13.59 -8.82
N GLU A 187 14.68 14.27 -7.78
CA GLU A 187 15.53 14.91 -6.75
C GLU A 187 16.40 13.91 -5.99
N GLU A 188 15.88 12.70 -5.74
CA GLU A 188 16.61 11.57 -5.14
C GLU A 188 17.52 10.82 -6.11
N GLN A 189 17.62 11.28 -7.36
CA GLN A 189 18.47 10.72 -8.41
C GLN A 189 18.11 9.30 -8.87
N PHE A 190 16.85 8.92 -8.76
CA PHE A 190 16.31 7.67 -9.31
C PHE A 190 16.28 7.72 -10.85
N ALA A 191 16.46 6.55 -11.46
CA ALA A 191 16.06 6.29 -12.83
C ALA A 191 14.64 5.69 -12.83
N PHE A 192 14.03 5.54 -14.01
CA PHE A 192 12.72 4.95 -14.18
C PHE A 192 12.78 3.88 -15.28
N ILE A 193 12.06 2.78 -15.06
CA ILE A 193 11.73 1.85 -16.14
C ILE A 193 10.32 2.19 -16.58
N ALA A 194 10.19 2.63 -17.84
CA ALA A 194 8.92 2.81 -18.52
C ALA A 194 8.63 1.59 -19.39
N MET A 195 7.59 0.84 -19.09
CA MET A 195 7.22 -0.41 -19.75
C MET A 195 5.83 -0.32 -20.38
N ARG A 196 5.61 -1.07 -21.47
CA ARG A 196 4.30 -1.23 -22.11
C ARG A 196 4.20 -2.59 -22.77
N LEU A 197 2.99 -3.08 -22.97
CA LEU A 197 2.76 -4.28 -23.78
C LEU A 197 3.13 -4.04 -25.26
N LEU A 198 3.66 -5.06 -25.89
CA LEU A 198 3.94 -5.07 -27.32
C LEU A 198 2.65 -5.26 -28.14
N ASP A 199 2.65 -4.76 -29.37
CA ASP A 199 1.51 -4.86 -30.30
C ASP A 199 1.01 -6.31 -30.45
N GLY A 200 -0.22 -6.54 -30.02
CA GLY A 200 -0.89 -7.85 -30.11
C GLY A 200 -0.84 -8.71 -28.84
N GLU A 201 -0.11 -8.28 -27.82
CA GLU A 201 -0.18 -8.84 -26.47
C GLU A 201 -1.45 -8.36 -25.76
N THR A 202 -1.85 -9.07 -24.71
CA THR A 202 -3.06 -8.77 -23.93
C THR A 202 -2.76 -8.81 -22.43
N SER A 203 -3.72 -8.41 -21.59
CA SER A 203 -3.62 -8.52 -20.13
C SER A 203 -3.21 -9.92 -19.64
N ASP A 204 -3.65 -10.98 -20.32
CA ASP A 204 -3.29 -12.37 -19.98
C ASP A 204 -1.80 -12.68 -20.26
N SER A 205 -1.08 -11.79 -20.95
CA SER A 205 0.35 -11.90 -21.22
C SER A 205 1.23 -11.22 -20.18
N ILE A 206 0.64 -10.44 -19.25
CA ILE A 206 1.39 -9.73 -18.23
C ILE A 206 2.00 -10.76 -17.26
N SER A 207 3.30 -10.74 -17.16
CA SER A 207 4.12 -11.67 -16.36
C SER A 207 5.03 -10.90 -15.41
N PRO A 208 5.47 -11.50 -14.30
CA PRO A 208 6.44 -10.89 -13.39
C PRO A 208 7.72 -10.46 -14.09
N ILE A 209 8.29 -9.34 -13.66
CA ILE A 209 9.49 -8.73 -14.22
C ILE A 209 10.63 -8.86 -13.24
N GLU A 210 11.77 -9.33 -13.70
CA GLU A 210 13.00 -9.38 -12.93
C GLU A 210 13.92 -8.22 -13.30
N LEU A 211 14.43 -7.53 -12.27
CA LEU A 211 15.36 -6.42 -12.38
C LEU A 211 16.57 -6.67 -11.51
N THR A 212 17.78 -6.47 -12.05
CA THR A 212 19.01 -6.50 -11.26
C THR A 212 19.68 -5.13 -11.28
N TYR A 213 19.89 -4.56 -10.09
CA TYR A 213 20.49 -3.23 -9.91
C TYR A 213 21.56 -3.23 -8.80
N ALA A 214 22.47 -2.27 -8.83
CA ALA A 214 23.49 -2.12 -7.80
C ALA A 214 22.86 -1.66 -6.47
N GLY A 215 23.25 -2.30 -5.37
CA GLY A 215 22.79 -1.97 -4.02
C GLY A 215 22.88 -3.15 -3.07
N THR A 216 22.70 -2.87 -1.78
CA THR A 216 22.70 -3.86 -0.69
C THR A 216 21.43 -3.78 0.17
N GLU A 217 20.60 -2.80 -0.06
CA GLU A 217 19.36 -2.52 0.67
C GLU A 217 18.17 -2.60 -0.29
N PRO A 218 17.37 -3.69 -0.26
CA PRO A 218 16.13 -3.78 -1.02
C PRO A 218 15.18 -2.62 -0.68
N MET A 219 14.43 -2.13 -1.67
CA MET A 219 13.49 -1.02 -1.53
C MET A 219 12.27 -1.21 -2.43
N ILE A 220 11.11 -0.74 -2.00
CA ILE A 220 9.87 -0.73 -2.80
C ILE A 220 9.47 0.74 -3.05
N PRO A 221 9.29 1.17 -4.30
CA PRO A 221 8.93 2.55 -4.64
C PRO A 221 7.42 2.80 -4.49
N LEU A 222 6.91 2.78 -3.24
CA LEU A 222 5.47 2.89 -2.92
C LEU A 222 4.87 4.27 -3.18
N ARG A 223 5.66 5.35 -3.12
CA ARG A 223 5.12 6.71 -3.29
C ARG A 223 4.43 6.88 -4.65
N LEU A 224 4.98 6.32 -5.73
CA LEU A 224 4.35 6.39 -7.04
C LEU A 224 3.16 5.41 -7.16
N THR A 225 3.23 4.26 -6.49
CA THR A 225 2.15 3.27 -6.40
C THR A 225 0.87 3.85 -5.76
N ALA A 226 1.00 4.84 -4.87
CA ALA A 226 -0.12 5.52 -4.22
C ALA A 226 -1.19 6.06 -5.17
N VAL A 227 -0.84 6.33 -6.43
CA VAL A 227 -1.77 6.87 -7.42
C VAL A 227 -2.70 5.79 -8.02
N ALA A 228 -2.36 4.46 -7.92
CA ALA A 228 -3.18 3.30 -8.41
C ALA A 228 -3.71 2.40 -7.32
N ALA A 229 -3.11 2.42 -6.15
CA ALA A 229 -3.41 1.45 -5.11
C ALA A 229 -4.83 1.56 -4.59
N LEU A 230 -5.49 0.43 -4.39
CA LEU A 230 -6.74 0.37 -3.63
C LEU A 230 -6.49 0.56 -2.13
N PRO A 231 -7.48 1.06 -1.36
CA PRO A 231 -7.39 1.11 0.09
C PRO A 231 -7.07 -0.26 0.71
N ASN A 232 -6.18 -0.29 1.69
CA ASN A 232 -5.69 -1.53 2.34
C ASN A 232 -5.07 -2.52 1.33
N MET A 233 -4.33 -2.04 0.35
CA MET A 233 -3.65 -2.88 -0.63
C MET A 233 -2.60 -3.77 0.07
N PRO A 234 -2.66 -5.11 -0.10
CA PRO A 234 -1.64 -6.00 0.43
C PRO A 234 -0.34 -5.90 -0.35
N ILE A 235 0.78 -5.87 0.37
CA ILE A 235 2.12 -6.01 -0.17
C ILE A 235 2.76 -7.23 0.48
N PHE A 236 3.08 -8.22 -0.33
CA PHE A 236 3.77 -9.44 0.07
C PHE A 236 5.21 -9.40 -0.43
N THR A 237 6.16 -9.50 0.48
CA THR A 237 7.59 -9.48 0.12
C THR A 237 8.30 -10.72 0.63
N TRP A 238 9.12 -11.29 -0.23
CA TRP A 238 10.04 -12.38 0.12
C TRP A 238 11.47 -11.94 -0.09
N PHE A 239 12.37 -12.47 0.72
CA PHE A 239 13.78 -12.14 0.66
C PHE A 239 14.61 -13.41 0.77
N PHE A 240 15.44 -13.68 -0.25
CA PHE A 240 16.57 -14.56 -0.16
C PHE A 240 17.82 -13.77 0.20
N ALA A 241 18.46 -14.09 1.32
CA ALA A 241 19.63 -13.38 1.84
C ALA A 241 20.52 -14.28 2.70
N ASP A 242 21.64 -13.75 3.21
CA ASP A 242 22.56 -14.48 4.11
C ASP A 242 21.99 -14.67 5.52
N ASP A 243 21.00 -13.86 5.94
CA ASP A 243 20.28 -13.96 7.22
C ASP A 243 18.86 -13.38 7.08
N GLN A 244 18.09 -13.36 8.18
CA GLN A 244 16.74 -12.78 8.22
C GLN A 244 16.75 -11.31 7.75
N VAL A 245 15.80 -10.94 6.91
CA VAL A 245 15.59 -9.55 6.49
C VAL A 245 14.47 -8.91 7.33
N VAL A 246 14.65 -7.64 7.70
CA VAL A 246 13.69 -6.85 8.46
C VAL A 246 13.48 -5.48 7.81
N PRO A 247 12.34 -4.81 8.01
CA PRO A 247 12.19 -3.43 7.57
C PRO A 247 13.19 -2.52 8.31
N ASP A 248 13.75 -1.52 7.61
CA ASP A 248 14.69 -0.54 8.15
C ASP A 248 14.02 0.84 8.32
N SER A 249 13.45 1.39 7.24
CA SER A 249 12.75 2.69 7.29
C SER A 249 11.32 2.59 7.85
N PHE A 250 10.68 1.42 7.77
CA PHE A 250 9.35 1.13 8.33
C PHE A 250 9.46 0.43 9.68
N ALA A 251 8.40 0.50 10.49
CA ALA A 251 8.34 -0.23 11.75
C ALA A 251 8.25 -1.75 11.52
N HIS A 252 8.85 -2.53 12.43
CA HIS A 252 8.69 -3.97 12.47
C HIS A 252 7.61 -4.33 13.50
N MET A 253 6.41 -4.67 13.04
CA MET A 253 5.30 -5.03 13.92
C MET A 253 5.24 -6.54 14.16
N GLU A 254 4.70 -6.92 15.32
CA GLU A 254 4.44 -8.31 15.70
C GLU A 254 2.94 -8.51 15.95
N ILE A 255 2.42 -9.69 15.59
CA ILE A 255 1.05 -10.11 15.85
C ILE A 255 1.12 -11.35 16.74
N GLU A 256 0.72 -11.19 17.99
CA GLU A 256 0.67 -12.28 18.94
C GLU A 256 -0.48 -13.25 18.61
N THR A 257 -0.23 -14.56 18.70
CA THR A 257 -1.26 -15.57 18.43
C THR A 257 -2.49 -15.41 19.35
N ALA A 258 -2.31 -14.90 20.58
CA ALA A 258 -3.39 -14.63 21.53
C ALA A 258 -4.30 -13.44 21.17
N GLU A 259 -3.87 -12.57 20.26
CA GLU A 259 -4.69 -11.44 19.77
C GLU A 259 -5.72 -11.91 18.73
N ILE A 260 -5.42 -13.01 18.01
CA ILE A 260 -6.26 -13.53 16.93
C ILE A 260 -7.61 -13.99 17.51
N THR A 261 -8.70 -13.48 16.93
CA THR A 261 -10.07 -13.89 17.29
C THR A 261 -10.69 -14.72 16.19
N PHE A 262 -11.64 -15.59 16.59
CA PHE A 262 -12.32 -16.50 15.68
C PHE A 262 -13.82 -16.23 15.72
N ASP A 263 -14.45 -16.26 14.56
CA ASP A 263 -15.91 -16.19 14.45
C ASP A 263 -16.58 -17.56 14.67
N SER A 264 -17.89 -17.57 14.65
CA SER A 264 -18.69 -18.79 14.84
C SER A 264 -18.58 -19.80 13.71
N SER A 265 -18.06 -19.44 12.55
CA SER A 265 -17.81 -20.32 11.40
C SER A 265 -16.39 -20.91 11.38
N GLY A 266 -15.52 -20.45 12.28
CA GLY A 266 -14.09 -20.81 12.34
C GLY A 266 -13.21 -19.92 11.47
N GLY A 267 -13.75 -18.82 10.91
CA GLY A 267 -12.95 -17.76 10.33
C GLY A 267 -12.13 -17.04 11.40
N ASN A 268 -11.03 -16.41 11.03
CA ASN A 268 -10.18 -15.64 11.93
C ASN A 268 -9.96 -14.21 11.43
N ASP A 269 -9.52 -13.33 12.31
CA ASP A 269 -9.32 -11.93 12.03
C ASP A 269 -7.84 -11.52 11.83
N TYR A 270 -6.96 -12.47 11.53
CA TYR A 270 -5.51 -12.20 11.38
C TYR A 270 -5.22 -11.07 10.38
N THR A 271 -5.76 -11.17 9.18
CA THR A 271 -5.59 -10.11 8.14
C THR A 271 -6.04 -8.75 8.65
N ARG A 272 -7.21 -8.69 9.33
CA ARG A 272 -7.71 -7.45 9.92
C ARG A 272 -6.80 -6.91 11.03
N LEU A 273 -6.17 -7.79 11.82
CA LEU A 273 -5.19 -7.38 12.83
C LEU A 273 -3.95 -6.77 12.19
N VAL A 274 -3.43 -7.38 11.13
CA VAL A 274 -2.29 -6.81 10.37
C VAL A 274 -2.63 -5.43 9.83
N GLN A 275 -3.81 -5.27 9.19
CA GLN A 275 -4.31 -3.97 8.70
C GLN A 275 -4.38 -2.94 9.82
N LEU A 276 -5.08 -3.26 10.93
CA LEU A 276 -5.22 -2.32 12.06
C LEU A 276 -3.88 -1.92 12.68
N ARG A 277 -2.91 -2.85 12.77
CA ARG A 277 -1.58 -2.54 13.30
C ARG A 277 -0.77 -1.69 12.34
N ALA A 278 -0.92 -1.88 11.03
CA ALA A 278 -0.32 -1.01 10.03
C ALA A 278 -0.93 0.41 10.11
N ASP A 279 -2.27 0.54 10.14
CA ASP A 279 -2.98 1.82 10.28
C ASP A 279 -2.58 2.58 11.56
N GLU A 280 -2.35 1.88 12.71
CA GLU A 280 -1.85 2.48 13.95
C GLU A 280 -0.45 3.11 13.81
N LEU A 281 0.27 2.76 12.73
CA LEU A 281 1.62 3.22 12.40
C LEU A 281 1.65 4.00 11.07
N ASP A 282 0.54 4.64 10.71
CA ASP A 282 0.38 5.40 9.46
C ASP A 282 0.72 4.56 8.20
N GLY A 283 0.40 3.25 8.19
CA GLY A 283 0.72 2.29 7.12
C GLY A 283 2.20 1.89 7.03
N GLN A 284 3.08 2.53 7.82
CA GLN A 284 4.54 2.37 7.73
C GLN A 284 5.07 1.23 8.63
N ALA A 285 4.53 0.03 8.43
CA ALA A 285 4.94 -1.14 9.22
C ALA A 285 4.83 -2.45 8.42
N PHE A 286 5.71 -3.41 8.70
CA PHE A 286 5.65 -4.78 8.18
C PHE A 286 5.66 -5.80 9.30
N VAL A 287 4.90 -6.88 9.14
CA VAL A 287 4.95 -8.08 10.01
C VAL A 287 5.80 -9.15 9.34
N THR A 288 6.68 -9.82 10.12
CA THR A 288 7.35 -11.04 9.66
C THR A 288 6.40 -12.23 9.83
N GLU A 289 5.98 -12.82 8.73
CA GLU A 289 5.09 -13.97 8.73
C GLU A 289 5.86 -15.31 8.72
N TYR A 290 7.01 -15.31 8.06
CA TYR A 290 7.92 -16.45 7.97
C TYR A 290 9.37 -15.96 7.92
N ALA A 291 10.27 -16.63 8.66
CA ALA A 291 11.71 -16.40 8.57
C ALA A 291 12.45 -17.66 9.04
N GLN A 292 13.08 -18.38 8.14
CA GLN A 292 13.81 -19.63 8.44
C GLN A 292 14.97 -19.84 7.47
N PRO A 293 15.95 -20.70 7.85
CA PRO A 293 17.00 -21.13 6.94
C PRO A 293 16.44 -21.65 5.62
N SER A 294 17.06 -21.24 4.53
CA SER A 294 16.69 -21.65 3.18
C SER A 294 17.01 -23.13 2.96
N ASP A 295 16.07 -23.86 2.37
CA ASP A 295 16.21 -25.29 2.03
C ASP A 295 15.77 -25.51 0.58
N PRO A 296 16.71 -25.70 -0.36
CA PRO A 296 16.40 -25.94 -1.77
C PRO A 296 15.47 -27.14 -2.02
N ALA A 297 15.49 -28.14 -1.11
CA ALA A 297 14.64 -29.33 -1.24
C ALA A 297 13.14 -29.06 -0.97
N ARG A 298 12.78 -27.86 -0.55
CA ARG A 298 11.39 -27.44 -0.34
C ARG A 298 10.74 -26.85 -1.59
N PHE A 299 11.52 -26.60 -2.64
CA PHE A 299 11.06 -25.94 -3.86
C PHE A 299 11.10 -26.90 -5.04
N ASP A 300 10.08 -26.78 -5.90
CA ASP A 300 9.98 -27.48 -7.18
C ASP A 300 10.40 -26.57 -8.35
N HIS A 301 10.10 -25.25 -8.28
CA HIS A 301 10.42 -24.30 -9.33
C HIS A 301 11.92 -24.01 -9.41
N PRO A 302 12.60 -24.17 -10.60
CA PRO A 302 14.05 -24.01 -10.72
C PRO A 302 14.58 -22.65 -10.28
N TYR A 303 13.81 -21.58 -10.47
CA TYR A 303 14.17 -20.24 -10.04
C TYR A 303 14.33 -20.17 -8.51
N LEU A 304 13.40 -20.75 -7.76
CA LEU A 304 13.44 -20.79 -6.29
C LEU A 304 14.52 -21.74 -5.77
N VAL A 305 14.73 -22.88 -6.43
CA VAL A 305 15.84 -23.79 -6.09
C VAL A 305 17.18 -23.08 -6.21
N ASN A 306 17.43 -22.35 -7.31
CA ASN A 306 18.67 -21.61 -7.52
C ASN A 306 18.89 -20.50 -6.47
N ASN A 307 17.84 -19.75 -6.14
CA ASN A 307 17.91 -18.73 -5.10
C ASN A 307 18.17 -19.34 -3.71
N ALA A 308 17.51 -20.46 -3.39
CA ALA A 308 17.70 -21.18 -2.14
C ALA A 308 19.06 -21.84 -2.01
N GLU A 309 19.73 -22.23 -3.11
CA GLU A 309 21.10 -22.72 -3.12
C GLU A 309 22.14 -21.63 -2.91
N SER A 310 21.83 -20.39 -3.32
CA SER A 310 22.73 -19.23 -3.23
C SER A 310 22.56 -18.39 -1.97
N SER A 311 21.47 -18.57 -1.22
CA SER A 311 21.13 -17.78 -0.05
C SER A 311 20.90 -18.65 1.18
N ALA A 312 21.33 -18.20 2.36
CA ALA A 312 21.24 -18.98 3.59
C ALA A 312 19.85 -18.91 4.26
N TYR A 313 19.02 -17.89 3.93
CA TYR A 313 17.78 -17.61 4.63
C TYR A 313 16.66 -17.18 3.68
N LEU A 314 15.42 -17.52 4.03
CA LEU A 314 14.21 -17.02 3.38
C LEU A 314 13.35 -16.29 4.43
N THR A 315 13.00 -15.04 4.15
CA THR A 315 12.10 -14.23 4.97
C THR A 315 10.87 -13.82 4.15
N ARG A 316 9.67 -13.86 4.77
CA ARG A 316 8.45 -13.21 4.24
C ARG A 316 8.01 -12.09 5.17
N LEU A 317 7.82 -10.91 4.61
CA LEU A 317 7.21 -9.76 5.27
C LEU A 317 5.91 -9.39 4.56
N THR A 318 4.91 -8.94 5.33
CA THR A 318 3.60 -8.54 4.80
C THR A 318 3.17 -7.22 5.43
N THR A 319 2.53 -6.38 4.63
CA THR A 319 1.77 -5.21 5.11
C THR A 319 0.49 -5.03 4.31
N TYR A 320 -0.40 -4.19 4.82
CA TYR A 320 -1.55 -3.64 4.11
C TYR A 320 -1.46 -2.13 4.24
N ILE A 321 -1.53 -1.41 3.14
CA ILE A 321 -1.30 0.04 3.11
C ILE A 321 -2.28 0.72 2.17
N SER A 322 -2.80 1.88 2.58
CA SER A 322 -3.72 2.69 1.78
C SER A 322 -2.98 3.79 1.03
N PRO A 323 -3.51 4.32 -0.09
CA PRO A 323 -2.84 5.32 -0.92
C PRO A 323 -2.36 6.56 -0.16
N ASP A 324 -3.12 7.04 0.82
CA ASP A 324 -2.81 8.22 1.63
C ASP A 324 -1.71 7.98 2.68
N GLU A 325 -1.35 6.71 2.94
CA GLU A 325 -0.27 6.27 3.82
C GLU A 325 1.05 6.05 3.05
N MET A 326 1.03 5.87 1.73
CA MET A 326 2.20 5.63 0.87
C MET A 326 3.07 6.90 0.71
N THR A 327 3.51 7.47 1.80
CA THR A 327 4.26 8.74 1.85
C THR A 327 5.78 8.55 1.91
N LEU A 328 6.24 7.31 2.13
CA LEU A 328 7.64 6.90 2.23
C LEU A 328 7.84 5.54 1.53
N ASP A 329 9.00 5.34 0.94
CA ASP A 329 9.40 4.06 0.38
C ASP A 329 10.07 3.19 1.46
N PRO A 330 9.59 1.96 1.70
CA PRO A 330 10.24 1.05 2.64
C PRO A 330 11.58 0.55 2.10
N THR A 331 12.59 0.60 2.97
CA THR A 331 13.87 -0.07 2.80
C THR A 331 13.99 -1.25 3.77
N PHE A 332 14.81 -2.22 3.39
CA PHE A 332 14.98 -3.45 4.16
C PHE A 332 16.46 -3.77 4.37
N THR A 333 16.78 -4.41 5.51
CA THR A 333 18.15 -4.75 5.87
C THR A 333 18.28 -6.16 6.42
N VAL A 334 19.45 -6.76 6.27
CA VAL A 334 19.77 -8.08 6.84
C VAL A 334 20.07 -7.93 8.32
N SER A 335 19.49 -8.80 9.17
CA SER A 335 19.62 -8.76 10.64
C SER A 335 19.92 -10.13 11.20
N SER A 336 21.09 -10.32 11.78
CA SER A 336 21.52 -11.57 12.42
C SER A 336 21.07 -11.74 13.89
N ASP A 337 20.40 -10.72 14.45
CA ASP A 337 20.01 -10.70 15.86
C ASP A 337 18.56 -11.17 16.11
N ARG A 338 17.91 -11.78 15.09
CA ARG A 338 16.53 -12.22 15.15
C ARG A 338 16.41 -13.74 15.26
N SER A 339 15.32 -14.22 15.85
CA SER A 339 14.97 -15.64 15.92
C SER A 339 14.12 -16.06 14.73
N ASP A 340 14.19 -17.34 14.39
CA ASP A 340 13.33 -17.96 13.36
C ASP A 340 11.85 -17.68 13.62
N VAL A 341 11.10 -17.35 12.57
CA VAL A 341 9.66 -17.15 12.61
C VAL A 341 8.95 -18.28 11.87
N SER A 342 8.15 -19.07 12.60
CA SER A 342 7.31 -20.09 12.01
C SER A 342 6.08 -19.47 11.34
N ARG A 343 5.69 -19.99 10.17
CA ARG A 343 4.39 -19.62 9.56
C ARG A 343 3.18 -20.13 10.35
N ILE A 344 3.36 -21.06 11.31
CA ILE A 344 2.27 -21.65 12.09
C ILE A 344 2.02 -20.78 13.32
N ARG A 345 0.82 -20.22 13.41
CA ARG A 345 0.28 -19.57 14.61
C ARG A 345 -0.64 -20.57 15.30
N ASP A 346 -0.15 -21.21 16.36
CA ASP A 346 -0.88 -22.28 17.04
C ASP A 346 -1.69 -21.76 18.22
N ALA A 347 -3.00 -21.62 18.04
CA ALA A 347 -3.96 -21.24 19.06
C ALA A 347 -4.76 -22.43 19.59
N SER A 348 -4.43 -23.69 19.21
CA SER A 348 -5.24 -24.87 19.51
C SER A 348 -5.48 -25.12 20.99
N ASP A 349 -4.54 -24.74 21.86
CA ASP A 349 -4.65 -24.89 23.32
C ASP A 349 -5.18 -23.61 24.03
N MET A 350 -5.51 -22.54 23.27
CA MET A 350 -5.99 -21.26 23.81
C MET A 350 -7.50 -21.26 24.00
N THR A 351 -8.00 -20.48 24.95
CA THR A 351 -9.43 -20.34 25.26
C THR A 351 -9.84 -18.87 25.23
N GLY A 352 -11.12 -18.61 25.03
CA GLY A 352 -11.67 -17.25 25.02
C GLY A 352 -11.41 -16.46 23.73
N LEU A 353 -10.94 -17.12 22.66
CA LEU A 353 -10.61 -16.48 21.40
C LEU A 353 -11.82 -16.38 20.43
N TYR A 354 -12.93 -17.07 20.70
CA TYR A 354 -14.14 -16.98 19.91
C TYR A 354 -15.00 -15.78 20.34
N ASP A 355 -15.55 -15.03 19.38
CA ASP A 355 -16.43 -13.89 19.63
C ASP A 355 -17.65 -14.23 20.48
N CYS A 356 -18.21 -15.43 20.31
CA CYS A 356 -19.34 -15.88 21.09
C CYS A 356 -18.98 -16.16 22.56
N GLU A 357 -17.77 -16.61 22.86
CA GLU A 357 -17.27 -16.79 24.23
C GLU A 357 -17.06 -15.44 24.91
N ARG A 358 -16.47 -14.46 24.20
CA ARG A 358 -16.30 -13.08 24.68
C ARG A 358 -17.65 -12.41 24.96
N ARG A 359 -18.64 -12.55 24.08
CA ARG A 359 -20.01 -12.04 24.28
C ARG A 359 -20.68 -12.69 25.49
N ALA A 360 -20.62 -14.01 25.62
CA ALA A 360 -21.17 -14.72 26.75
C ALA A 360 -20.53 -14.32 28.09
N ALA A 361 -19.21 -14.10 28.11
CA ALA A 361 -18.51 -13.60 29.29
C ALA A 361 -18.96 -12.18 29.69
N LEU A 362 -19.15 -11.28 28.74
CA LEU A 362 -19.68 -9.93 28.96
C LEU A 362 -21.12 -9.94 29.48
N GLU A 363 -22.01 -10.82 28.93
CA GLU A 363 -23.40 -10.97 29.37
C GLU A 363 -23.52 -11.57 30.77
N THR A 364 -22.60 -12.45 31.15
CA THR A 364 -22.62 -13.10 32.49
C THR A 364 -21.88 -12.33 33.56
N GLY A 365 -21.23 -11.21 33.22
CA GLY A 365 -20.44 -10.40 34.15
C GLY A 365 -19.22 -11.15 34.72
N SER A 366 -18.78 -12.18 34.03
CA SER A 366 -17.54 -12.89 34.34
C SER A 366 -16.37 -12.03 33.89
N ASP A 367 -15.47 -11.71 34.82
CA ASP A 367 -14.26 -10.93 34.49
C ASP A 367 -13.45 -11.70 33.42
N VAL A 368 -13.32 -11.12 32.22
CA VAL A 368 -12.40 -11.56 31.17
C VAL A 368 -10.98 -11.04 31.41
N ASP A 369 -10.63 -10.75 32.66
CA ASP A 369 -9.29 -10.31 33.11
C ASP A 369 -8.24 -11.46 33.15
N ALA A 370 -8.39 -12.47 32.27
CA ALA A 370 -7.52 -13.64 32.29
C ALA A 370 -6.44 -13.66 31.21
N ILE A 371 -6.34 -12.62 30.39
CA ILE A 371 -5.18 -12.45 29.50
C ILE A 371 -4.67 -11.00 29.71
N ASP A 372 -3.85 -10.82 30.73
CA ASP A 372 -2.99 -9.63 30.88
C ASP A 372 -1.87 -9.75 29.81
N PRO A 373 -1.83 -8.86 28.78
CA PRO A 373 -0.77 -8.88 27.81
C PRO A 373 0.60 -8.48 28.38
N THR A 374 0.70 -8.26 29.69
CA THR A 374 1.91 -7.80 30.38
C THR A 374 2.69 -8.88 31.13
N ASP A 375 2.30 -10.15 31.13
CA ASP A 375 3.05 -11.21 31.83
C ASP A 375 4.14 -11.92 30.97
N GLY A 376 4.55 -11.31 29.88
CA GLY A 376 5.77 -11.58 29.12
C GLY A 376 6.90 -10.66 29.60
N THR A 377 7.52 -10.98 30.73
CA THR A 377 8.62 -10.17 31.29
C THR A 377 9.89 -10.30 30.48
N ASP A 378 10.07 -9.42 29.48
CA ASP A 378 11.34 -8.75 29.13
C ASP A 378 11.11 -7.67 28.04
N SER A 379 10.18 -6.75 28.29
CA SER A 379 10.09 -5.53 27.50
C SER A 379 11.23 -4.59 27.89
N VAL A 380 12.19 -4.40 27.01
CA VAL A 380 13.12 -3.26 27.09
C VAL A 380 12.26 -1.99 26.96
N ALA A 381 11.99 -1.36 28.11
CA ALA A 381 11.29 -0.09 28.16
C ALA A 381 12.10 0.96 27.40
N VAL A 382 11.63 1.35 26.24
CA VAL A 382 12.06 2.60 25.60
C VAL A 382 11.52 3.72 26.47
N ALA A 383 12.41 4.37 27.21
CA ALA A 383 12.07 5.53 28.03
C ALA A 383 11.54 6.65 27.11
N PRO A 384 10.43 7.32 27.48
CA PRO A 384 9.96 8.47 26.72
C PRO A 384 11.03 9.56 26.76
N ALA A 385 11.34 10.13 25.58
CA ALA A 385 12.27 11.25 25.46
C ALA A 385 11.80 12.39 26.36
N GLU A 386 12.65 12.83 27.30
CA GLU A 386 12.41 14.01 28.14
C GLU A 386 12.26 15.24 27.23
N ILE A 387 11.04 15.76 27.16
CA ILE A 387 10.80 17.09 26.61
C ILE A 387 11.44 18.10 27.57
N VAL A 388 12.57 18.67 27.18
CA VAL A 388 13.20 19.78 27.88
C VAL A 388 12.28 21.00 27.76
N ASP A 389 11.57 21.30 28.84
CA ASP A 389 10.76 22.51 28.99
C ASP A 389 11.69 23.73 29.04
N SER A 390 11.78 24.47 27.96
CA SER A 390 12.38 25.80 27.94
C SER A 390 11.28 26.85 28.21
N SER A 391 11.04 27.12 29.48
CA SER A 391 10.18 28.22 29.94
C SER A 391 10.71 29.57 29.46
N GLY A 392 10.09 30.10 28.43
CA GLY A 392 10.22 31.46 27.88
C GLY A 392 8.86 32.15 27.79
N SER A 393 8.64 33.10 28.67
CA SER A 393 7.41 33.93 28.80
C SER A 393 7.00 34.62 27.52
N GLY A 394 5.72 34.54 27.11
CA GLY A 394 5.20 35.45 26.08
C GLY A 394 3.79 35.18 25.57
N THR A 395 2.82 35.84 26.18
CA THR A 395 1.53 36.29 25.62
C THR A 395 0.67 35.35 24.77
N ASP A 396 -0.38 34.99 25.40
CA ASP A 396 -1.61 34.35 24.94
C ASP A 396 -2.28 35.09 23.74
N TRP A 397 -2.34 34.42 22.58
CA TRP A 397 -3.09 34.89 21.38
C TRP A 397 -3.99 33.81 20.82
N THR A 398 -4.86 33.23 21.62
CA THR A 398 -5.91 32.34 21.12
C THR A 398 -7.26 33.04 21.13
N LEU A 399 -7.81 33.19 19.90
CA LEU A 399 -9.12 33.74 19.51
C LEU A 399 -9.17 35.31 19.34
N PRO A 400 -9.69 35.82 18.21
CA PRO A 400 -10.85 35.31 17.43
C PRO A 400 -10.70 35.40 15.88
N ILE A 401 -10.42 34.32 15.19
CA ILE A 401 -10.38 34.33 13.70
C ILE A 401 -11.73 33.94 13.07
N LEU A 402 -12.65 33.34 13.80
CA LEU A 402 -13.96 32.93 13.27
C LEU A 402 -15.03 34.02 13.16
N ALA A 403 -14.78 35.20 13.71
CA ALA A 403 -15.77 36.29 13.67
C ALA A 403 -15.65 37.23 12.45
N LEU A 404 -14.52 37.24 11.73
CA LEU A 404 -14.29 38.17 10.61
C LEU A 404 -14.78 37.66 9.25
N GLY A 405 -14.93 36.35 9.07
CA GLY A 405 -15.44 35.76 7.81
C GLY A 405 -16.93 36.06 7.52
N ALA A 406 -17.75 36.16 8.56
CA ALA A 406 -19.18 36.35 8.41
C ALA A 406 -19.57 37.82 8.06
N VAL A 407 -18.77 38.78 8.46
CA VAL A 407 -19.06 40.20 8.21
C VAL A 407 -18.73 40.63 6.78
N ALA A 408 -17.71 40.03 6.15
CA ALA A 408 -17.31 40.34 4.78
C ALA A 408 -18.35 39.89 3.74
N LEU A 409 -19.05 38.77 3.96
CA LEU A 409 -20.09 38.28 3.05
C LEU A 409 -21.39 39.08 3.12
N PHE A 410 -21.76 39.60 4.27
CA PHE A 410 -22.94 40.46 4.40
C PHE A 410 -22.72 41.88 3.83
N GLY A 411 -21.52 42.44 3.91
CA GLY A 411 -21.16 43.74 3.34
C GLY A 411 -21.22 43.78 1.82
N ALA A 412 -20.75 42.72 1.16
CA ALA A 412 -20.77 42.63 -0.31
C ALA A 412 -22.19 42.52 -0.89
N PHE A 413 -23.11 41.85 -0.18
CA PHE A 413 -24.49 41.68 -0.62
C PHE A 413 -25.31 42.99 -0.47
N ALA A 414 -25.08 43.76 0.59
CA ALA A 414 -25.73 45.04 0.79
C ALA A 414 -25.28 46.11 -0.23
N TYR A 415 -24.02 46.08 -0.66
CA TYR A 415 -23.50 47.00 -1.68
C TYR A 415 -24.08 46.75 -3.08
N GLN A 416 -24.31 45.51 -3.47
CA GLN A 416 -24.92 45.18 -4.77
C GLN A 416 -26.41 45.49 -4.86
N VAL A 417 -27.15 45.39 -3.75
CA VAL A 417 -28.58 45.71 -3.73
C VAL A 417 -28.79 47.24 -3.74
N GLY A 418 -27.92 48.03 -3.09
CA GLY A 418 -27.97 49.49 -3.09
C GLY A 418 -27.65 50.16 -4.44
N ALA A 419 -26.84 49.49 -5.28
CA ALA A 419 -26.44 50.01 -6.59
C ALA A 419 -27.51 49.85 -7.70
N ARG A 420 -28.54 48.99 -7.50
CA ARG A 420 -29.64 48.78 -8.47
C ARG A 420 -30.91 49.60 -8.24
N SER A 421 -30.95 50.45 -7.22
CA SER A 421 -32.12 51.29 -6.95
C SER A 421 -31.94 52.75 -7.35
N ARG A 422 -30.90 53.09 -8.14
CA ARG A 422 -30.65 54.44 -8.66
C ARG A 422 -30.33 54.45 -10.16
N SER A 423 -31.20 53.83 -10.94
CA SER A 423 -31.31 54.11 -12.38
C SER A 423 -32.73 53.80 -12.87
#